data_9a0f0c6cdbd69e6d021d3ad17df1e328
#
_entry.id   9a0f0c6cdbd69e6d021d3ad17df1e328
#
_cell.length_a   1.000
_cell.length_b   1.000
_cell.length_c   1.000
_cell.angle_alpha   90.00
_cell.angle_beta   90.00
_cell.angle_gamma   90.00
#
_symmetry.space_group_name_H-M   'P 1'
#
loop_
_entity.id
_entity.type
_entity.pdbx_description
1 polymer ?
#
loop_
_entity_poly.entity_id
_entity_poly.type
_entity_poly.pdbx_seq_one_letter_code
_entity_poly.pdbx_strand_id
1 'polypeptide(L)'
;MKSKAIIIASAVIGIAIVILGLSLKSAFDNFTNRDRIVTVRGLCEKEVMANKVTWPIVTKEMGNDLPGIYNKIQSTNAAIVAFLKENDLTDNEISVNPPQVFDKAADRYNDQPLASRYQVTNVVVVTSDKVEAVRKLIDKQTQLLQKGIAVVAGDWNYQTTYEYTDLNSIKPEMIAEATANARQAADKFAADSHSKLGKIKTASQGQFSIADRDQYTPNVKTVRVVTSITYYLED
;
A
#
# COMPACT_ATOMS: atom_id res chain seq x y z
N MET A 1 -55.63 -60.61 23.27
CA MET A 1 -55.07 -59.24 23.51
C MET A 1 -53.54 -59.21 23.32
N LYS A 2 -52.79 -60.20 23.78
CA LYS A 2 -51.27 -60.21 23.64
C LYS A 2 -50.73 -60.17 22.18
N SER A 3 -51.42 -60.82 21.24
CA SER A 3 -51.04 -60.89 19.84
C SER A 3 -51.15 -59.49 19.14
N LYS A 4 -52.20 -58.69 19.43
CA LYS A 4 -52.36 -57.36 18.88
C LYS A 4 -51.29 -56.35 19.42
N ALA A 5 -50.91 -56.50 20.70
CA ALA A 5 -49.83 -55.67 21.28
C ALA A 5 -48.46 -55.95 20.67
N ILE A 6 -48.17 -57.23 20.34
CA ILE A 6 -46.94 -57.59 19.68
C ILE A 6 -46.85 -57.03 18.25
N ILE A 7 -47.98 -57.07 17.50
CA ILE A 7 -48.02 -56.51 16.12
C ILE A 7 -47.83 -54.99 16.16
N ILE A 8 -48.42 -54.30 17.10
CA ILE A 8 -48.26 -52.85 17.27
C ILE A 8 -46.83 -52.51 17.66
N ALA A 9 -46.24 -53.27 18.59
CA ALA A 9 -44.83 -53.04 18.98
C ALA A 9 -43.86 -53.29 17.83
N SER A 10 -44.05 -54.35 17.03
CA SER A 10 -43.20 -54.62 15.86
C SER A 10 -43.37 -53.55 14.77
N ALA A 11 -44.56 -53.02 14.58
CA ALA A 11 -44.78 -51.92 13.62
C ALA A 11 -44.07 -50.63 14.09
N VAL A 12 -44.12 -50.29 15.37
CA VAL A 12 -43.44 -49.14 15.95
C VAL A 12 -41.93 -49.25 15.82
N ILE A 13 -41.36 -50.41 16.09
CA ILE A 13 -39.95 -50.70 15.93
C ILE A 13 -39.54 -50.58 14.45
N GLY A 14 -40.34 -51.14 13.52
CA GLY A 14 -40.12 -51.03 12.10
C GLY A 14 -40.04 -49.57 11.61
N ILE A 15 -41.01 -48.75 12.07
CA ILE A 15 -41.02 -47.30 11.75
C ILE A 15 -39.78 -46.60 12.34
N ALA A 16 -39.42 -46.91 13.58
CA ALA A 16 -38.23 -46.32 14.22
C ALA A 16 -36.92 -46.65 13.44
N ILE A 17 -36.79 -47.89 12.95
CA ILE A 17 -35.64 -48.32 12.14
C ILE A 17 -35.59 -47.55 10.80
N VAL A 18 -36.75 -47.36 10.15
CA VAL A 18 -36.84 -46.58 8.91
C VAL A 18 -36.43 -45.13 9.14
N ILE A 19 -36.93 -44.52 10.19
CA ILE A 19 -36.58 -43.14 10.57
C ILE A 19 -35.06 -43.01 10.87
N LEU A 20 -34.50 -44.00 11.60
CA LEU A 20 -33.09 -44.05 11.90
C LEU A 20 -32.25 -44.19 10.59
N GLY A 21 -32.66 -45.04 9.66
CA GLY A 21 -32.02 -45.20 8.38
C GLY A 21 -32.00 -43.94 7.50
N LEU A 22 -33.13 -43.24 7.46
CA LEU A 22 -33.25 -41.94 6.77
C LEU A 22 -32.38 -40.86 7.43
N SER A 23 -32.35 -40.84 8.76
CA SER A 23 -31.50 -39.89 9.51
C SER A 23 -29.99 -40.17 9.29
N LEU A 24 -29.58 -41.45 9.29
CA LEU A 24 -28.19 -41.85 8.98
C LEU A 24 -27.82 -41.49 7.55
N LYS A 25 -28.68 -41.78 6.56
CA LYS A 25 -28.46 -41.40 5.19
C LYS A 25 -28.26 -39.88 5.07
N SER A 26 -29.12 -39.08 5.64
CA SER A 26 -29.02 -37.61 5.63
C SER A 26 -27.73 -37.12 6.31
N ALA A 27 -27.29 -37.78 7.38
CA ALA A 27 -26.03 -37.48 8.05
C ALA A 27 -24.79 -37.81 7.17
N PHE A 28 -24.82 -38.94 6.47
CA PHE A 28 -23.75 -39.33 5.52
C PHE A 28 -23.72 -38.42 4.31
N ASP A 29 -24.85 -38.06 3.71
CA ASP A 29 -24.93 -37.14 2.57
C ASP A 29 -24.41 -35.75 2.97
N ASN A 30 -24.74 -35.26 4.16
CA ASN A 30 -24.17 -34.01 4.69
C ASN A 30 -22.67 -34.09 4.97
N PHE A 31 -22.14 -35.24 5.33
CA PHE A 31 -20.71 -35.42 5.59
C PHE A 31 -19.90 -35.46 4.28
N THR A 32 -20.41 -36.15 3.27
CA THR A 32 -19.75 -36.27 1.95
C THR A 32 -19.80 -34.96 1.17
N ASN A 33 -20.89 -34.20 1.27
CA ASN A 33 -21.01 -32.92 0.59
C ASN A 33 -20.17 -31.78 1.22
N ARG A 34 -19.66 -31.98 2.45
CA ARG A 34 -18.76 -30.99 3.11
C ARG A 34 -17.40 -30.83 2.43
N ASP A 35 -16.97 -31.78 1.62
CA ASP A 35 -15.66 -31.74 0.95
C ASP A 35 -15.74 -31.16 -0.47
N ARG A 36 -16.94 -30.90 -0.99
CA ARG A 36 -17.13 -30.25 -2.28
C ARG A 36 -17.07 -28.73 -2.09
N ILE A 37 -15.92 -28.17 -2.33
CA ILE A 37 -15.67 -26.74 -2.14
C ILE A 37 -15.00 -26.14 -3.38
N VAL A 38 -15.22 -24.84 -3.57
CA VAL A 38 -14.48 -24.02 -4.52
C VAL A 38 -13.84 -22.86 -3.78
N THR A 39 -12.55 -22.65 -3.99
CA THR A 39 -11.82 -21.49 -3.44
C THR A 39 -11.50 -20.54 -4.58
N VAL A 40 -11.94 -19.32 -4.45
CA VAL A 40 -11.76 -18.25 -5.45
C VAL A 40 -11.10 -17.04 -4.84
N ARG A 41 -10.49 -16.22 -5.70
CA ARG A 41 -9.91 -14.93 -5.32
C ARG A 41 -10.54 -13.83 -6.16
N GLY A 42 -11.03 -12.80 -5.49
CA GLY A 42 -11.46 -11.57 -6.14
C GLY A 42 -10.44 -10.48 -5.93
N LEU A 43 -10.11 -9.79 -6.98
CA LEU A 43 -9.19 -8.65 -7.01
C LEU A 43 -10.00 -7.37 -7.17
N CYS A 44 -9.61 -6.31 -6.44
CA CYS A 44 -9.94 -4.93 -6.78
C CYS A 44 -8.65 -4.11 -6.83
N GLU A 45 -8.50 -3.35 -7.90
CA GLU A 45 -7.41 -2.39 -8.09
C GLU A 45 -8.02 -1.02 -8.43
N LYS A 46 -7.51 0.03 -7.78
CA LYS A 46 -7.97 1.40 -7.99
C LYS A 46 -6.78 2.34 -8.08
N GLU A 47 -6.73 3.15 -9.12
CA GLU A 47 -5.77 4.23 -9.21
C GLU A 47 -6.28 5.44 -8.43
N VAL A 48 -5.41 6.02 -7.63
CA VAL A 48 -5.68 7.22 -6.81
C VAL A 48 -4.53 8.21 -6.93
N MET A 49 -4.82 9.48 -6.81
CA MET A 49 -3.78 10.50 -6.73
C MET A 49 -3.20 10.53 -5.32
N ALA A 50 -1.87 10.60 -5.22
CA ALA A 50 -1.22 10.87 -3.95
C ALA A 50 -1.75 12.18 -3.35
N ASN A 51 -1.94 12.20 -2.04
CA ASN A 51 -2.43 13.36 -1.30
C ASN A 51 -1.37 13.95 -0.36
N LYS A 52 -0.15 13.44 -0.41
CA LYS A 52 0.99 13.96 0.32
C LYS A 52 2.26 13.81 -0.51
N VAL A 53 3.10 14.83 -0.47
CA VAL A 53 4.40 14.85 -1.13
C VAL A 53 5.47 15.24 -0.13
N THR A 54 6.61 14.56 -0.20
CA THR A 54 7.84 14.94 0.50
C THR A 54 8.93 15.18 -0.54
N TRP A 55 9.39 16.43 -0.64
CA TRP A 55 10.39 16.87 -1.60
C TRP A 55 11.64 17.37 -0.87
N PRO A 56 12.74 16.62 -0.85
CA PRO A 56 14.02 17.07 -0.33
C PRO A 56 14.77 17.92 -1.37
N ILE A 57 15.13 19.13 -1.00
CA ILE A 57 15.98 20.05 -1.77
C ILE A 57 17.38 19.95 -1.19
N VAL A 58 18.28 19.32 -1.93
CA VAL A 58 19.63 19.02 -1.47
C VAL A 58 20.63 19.99 -2.10
N THR A 59 21.47 20.58 -1.26
CA THR A 59 22.60 21.39 -1.68
C THR A 59 23.90 20.86 -1.08
N LYS A 60 25.01 20.96 -1.82
CA LYS A 60 26.32 20.50 -1.34
C LYS A 60 27.32 21.65 -1.46
N GLU A 61 28.01 21.94 -0.37
CA GLU A 61 29.08 22.92 -0.32
C GLU A 61 30.41 22.24 0.00
N MET A 62 31.47 22.72 -0.64
CA MET A 62 32.81 22.18 -0.46
C MET A 62 33.78 23.30 -0.13
N GLY A 63 34.77 23.02 0.72
CA GLY A 63 35.78 23.99 1.09
C GLY A 63 36.72 23.53 2.18
N ASN A 64 37.57 24.43 2.64
CA ASN A 64 38.52 24.18 3.74
C ASN A 64 38.20 24.96 5.00
N ASP A 65 37.28 25.93 4.93
CA ASP A 65 36.86 26.79 6.04
C ASP A 65 35.41 26.45 6.42
N LEU A 66 35.24 25.73 7.53
CA LEU A 66 33.92 25.36 8.03
C LEU A 66 33.03 26.54 8.40
N PRO A 67 33.49 27.60 9.10
CA PRO A 67 32.70 28.79 9.36
C PRO A 67 32.18 29.46 8.08
N GLY A 68 33.04 29.58 7.06
CA GLY A 68 32.66 30.12 5.75
C GLY A 68 31.62 29.29 5.05
N ILE A 69 31.77 27.94 5.05
CA ILE A 69 30.77 27.02 4.52
C ILE A 69 29.45 27.13 5.28
N TYR A 70 29.47 27.22 6.59
CA TYR A 70 28.28 27.37 7.43
C TYR A 70 27.50 28.65 7.07
N ASN A 71 28.19 29.80 6.96
CA ASN A 71 27.56 31.06 6.59
C ASN A 71 26.91 30.98 5.21
N LYS A 72 27.57 30.31 4.26
CA LYS A 72 27.02 30.09 2.91
C LYS A 72 25.77 29.21 2.95
N ILE A 73 25.78 28.13 3.73
CA ILE A 73 24.62 27.25 3.92
C ILE A 73 23.44 28.03 4.52
N GLN A 74 23.69 28.90 5.52
CA GLN A 74 22.64 29.70 6.12
C GLN A 74 21.99 30.66 5.09
N SER A 75 22.80 31.32 4.26
CA SER A 75 22.28 32.19 3.20
C SER A 75 21.54 31.39 2.12
N THR A 76 22.02 30.20 1.76
CA THR A 76 21.37 29.29 0.81
C THR A 76 20.01 28.83 1.36
N ASN A 77 19.95 28.43 2.65
CA ASN A 77 18.70 28.04 3.29
C ASN A 77 17.68 29.16 3.31
N ALA A 78 18.12 30.37 3.67
CA ALA A 78 17.23 31.55 3.66
C ALA A 78 16.64 31.83 2.26
N ALA A 79 17.48 31.70 1.21
CA ALA A 79 17.02 31.89 -0.16
C ALA A 79 16.07 30.78 -0.64
N ILE A 80 16.32 29.50 -0.27
CA ILE A 80 15.42 28.39 -0.58
C ILE A 80 14.08 28.58 0.15
N VAL A 81 14.10 28.88 1.45
CA VAL A 81 12.87 29.12 2.23
C VAL A 81 12.08 30.30 1.68
N ALA A 82 12.76 31.40 1.28
CA ALA A 82 12.09 32.55 0.64
C ALA A 82 11.41 32.13 -0.68
N PHE A 83 12.12 31.38 -1.54
CA PHE A 83 11.56 30.85 -2.79
C PHE A 83 10.33 29.97 -2.55
N LEU A 84 10.35 29.11 -1.53
CA LEU A 84 9.22 28.25 -1.19
C LEU A 84 8.02 29.06 -0.70
N LYS A 85 8.25 30.06 0.16
CA LYS A 85 7.21 30.97 0.66
C LYS A 85 6.62 31.88 -0.43
N GLU A 86 7.43 32.36 -1.36
CA GLU A 86 6.97 33.10 -2.54
C GLU A 86 6.03 32.28 -3.44
N ASN A 87 6.05 30.94 -3.30
CA ASN A 87 5.19 30.02 -4.02
C ASN A 87 4.16 29.31 -3.12
N ASP A 88 3.61 30.03 -2.14
CA ASP A 88 2.47 29.66 -1.30
C ASP A 88 2.69 28.47 -0.34
N LEU A 89 3.95 28.14 -0.03
CA LEU A 89 4.27 27.18 1.03
C LEU A 89 4.44 27.86 2.38
N THR A 90 3.92 27.23 3.42
CA THR A 90 3.93 27.74 4.79
C THR A 90 5.11 27.18 5.60
N ASP A 91 5.44 27.79 6.72
CA ASP A 91 6.49 27.34 7.62
C ASP A 91 6.27 25.88 8.13
N ASN A 92 5.02 25.47 8.29
CA ASN A 92 4.69 24.10 8.72
C ASN A 92 4.97 23.04 7.65
N GLU A 93 5.07 23.44 6.39
CA GLU A 93 5.37 22.57 5.25
C GLU A 93 6.87 22.51 4.95
N ILE A 94 7.70 23.36 5.58
CA ILE A 94 9.13 23.50 5.30
C ILE A 94 9.93 23.10 6.55
N SER A 95 10.87 22.20 6.40
CA SER A 95 11.80 21.77 7.44
C SER A 95 13.24 21.93 6.95
N VAL A 96 14.05 22.65 7.71
CA VAL A 96 15.50 22.77 7.46
C VAL A 96 16.23 21.80 8.35
N ASN A 97 16.84 20.78 7.77
CA ASN A 97 17.57 19.77 8.50
C ASN A 97 18.97 20.26 8.90
N PRO A 98 19.55 19.77 10.02
CA PRO A 98 20.94 20.04 10.34
C PRO A 98 21.86 19.58 9.20
N PRO A 99 22.86 20.38 8.80
CA PRO A 99 23.79 20.03 7.74
C PRO A 99 24.67 18.85 8.17
N GLN A 100 24.96 17.95 7.22
CA GLN A 100 25.85 16.80 7.43
C GLN A 100 27.24 17.16 6.91
N VAL A 101 28.25 17.07 7.77
CA VAL A 101 29.65 17.37 7.44
C VAL A 101 30.40 16.06 7.20
N PHE A 102 31.05 15.96 6.06
CA PHE A 102 31.98 14.90 5.72
C PHE A 102 33.40 15.46 5.62
N ASP A 103 34.31 14.97 6.48
CA ASP A 103 35.73 15.34 6.44
C ASP A 103 36.50 14.32 5.58
N LYS A 104 36.80 14.70 4.34
CA LYS A 104 37.52 13.83 3.40
C LYS A 104 38.96 13.48 3.86
N ALA A 105 39.53 14.22 4.81
CA ALA A 105 40.85 13.92 5.33
C ALA A 105 40.83 12.81 6.40
N ALA A 106 39.68 12.59 7.07
CA ALA A 106 39.55 11.58 8.13
C ALA A 106 39.59 10.14 7.57
N ASP A 107 39.10 9.91 6.33
CA ASP A 107 38.94 8.58 5.72
C ASP A 107 40.02 8.25 4.69
N ARG A 108 41.17 8.93 4.73
CA ARG A 108 42.20 8.79 3.68
C ARG A 108 43.25 7.72 3.97
N TYR A 109 43.54 6.98 2.89
CA TYR A 109 44.62 6.00 2.84
C TYR A 109 45.90 6.49 2.09
N ASN A 110 45.86 7.67 1.47
CA ASN A 110 47.00 8.20 0.69
C ASN A 110 47.17 9.73 0.82
N ASP A 111 48.38 10.25 0.65
CA ASP A 111 48.80 11.66 0.88
C ASP A 111 48.56 12.62 -0.31
N GLN A 112 47.67 12.32 -1.25
CA GLN A 112 47.41 13.24 -2.36
C GLN A 112 46.71 14.53 -1.90
N PRO A 113 47.06 15.73 -2.45
CA PRO A 113 46.42 16.98 -2.09
C PRO A 113 44.91 16.97 -2.35
N LEU A 114 44.12 17.42 -1.35
CA LEU A 114 42.67 17.60 -1.52
C LEU A 114 42.36 19.02 -1.97
N ALA A 115 41.62 19.17 -3.05
CA ALA A 115 41.09 20.48 -3.47
C ALA A 115 40.18 21.10 -2.41
N SER A 116 39.42 20.26 -1.68
CA SER A 116 38.58 20.65 -0.54
C SER A 116 38.54 19.55 0.50
N ARG A 117 38.79 19.89 1.77
CA ARG A 117 38.75 18.98 2.91
C ARG A 117 37.34 18.59 3.31
N TYR A 118 36.47 19.59 3.40
CA TYR A 118 35.11 19.37 3.88
C TYR A 118 34.11 19.34 2.74
N GLN A 119 33.17 18.45 2.82
CA GLN A 119 31.96 18.43 2.04
C GLN A 119 30.79 18.48 3.00
N VAL A 120 29.91 19.46 2.82
CA VAL A 120 28.75 19.63 3.67
C VAL A 120 27.50 19.47 2.81
N THR A 121 26.66 18.50 3.18
CA THR A 121 25.36 18.26 2.57
C THR A 121 24.30 18.92 3.42
N ASN A 122 23.50 19.75 2.80
CA ASN A 122 22.41 20.46 3.44
C ASN A 122 21.09 20.11 2.75
N VAL A 123 20.03 19.90 3.54
CA VAL A 123 18.73 19.43 3.04
C VAL A 123 17.61 20.30 3.62
N VAL A 124 16.85 20.93 2.74
CA VAL A 124 15.58 21.57 3.06
C VAL A 124 14.48 20.64 2.56
N VAL A 125 13.59 20.21 3.43
CA VAL A 125 12.52 19.27 3.11
C VAL A 125 11.19 20.00 3.06
N VAL A 126 10.46 19.83 1.98
CA VAL A 126 9.07 20.24 1.83
C VAL A 126 8.18 19.03 2.05
N THR A 127 7.24 19.11 2.99
CA THR A 127 6.20 18.09 3.20
C THR A 127 4.84 18.78 3.14
N SER A 128 4.03 18.46 2.13
CA SER A 128 2.78 19.18 1.87
C SER A 128 1.70 18.24 1.33
N ASP A 129 0.45 18.59 1.63
CA ASP A 129 -0.72 17.95 1.04
C ASP A 129 -1.10 18.57 -0.33
N LYS A 130 -0.45 19.69 -0.69
CA LYS A 130 -0.66 20.39 -1.97
C LYS A 130 0.19 19.76 -3.09
N VAL A 131 -0.02 18.47 -3.37
CA VAL A 131 0.83 17.65 -4.27
C VAL A 131 1.04 18.34 -5.62
N GLU A 132 -0.01 18.80 -6.27
CA GLU A 132 0.09 19.42 -7.61
C GLU A 132 0.82 20.78 -7.59
N ALA A 133 0.69 21.55 -6.50
CA ALA A 133 1.42 22.79 -6.34
C ALA A 133 2.94 22.53 -6.19
N VAL A 134 3.30 21.56 -5.35
CA VAL A 134 4.71 21.17 -5.15
C VAL A 134 5.30 20.57 -6.42
N ARG A 135 4.56 19.76 -7.19
CA ARG A 135 5.02 19.26 -8.51
C ARG A 135 5.39 20.39 -9.46
N LYS A 136 4.48 21.37 -9.61
CA LYS A 136 4.77 22.57 -10.42
C LYS A 136 5.96 23.36 -9.91
N LEU A 137 6.19 23.33 -8.59
CA LEU A 137 7.33 24.02 -7.97
C LEU A 137 8.65 23.26 -8.21
N ILE A 138 8.63 21.95 -8.23
CA ILE A 138 9.79 21.13 -8.64
C ILE A 138 10.22 21.49 -10.06
N ASP A 139 9.29 21.67 -11.00
CA ASP A 139 9.62 22.09 -12.36
C ASP A 139 10.24 23.50 -12.40
N LYS A 140 9.89 24.37 -11.43
CA LYS A 140 10.46 25.71 -11.29
C LYS A 140 11.79 25.77 -10.52
N GLN A 141 12.30 24.65 -10.00
CA GLN A 141 13.56 24.62 -9.23
C GLN A 141 14.76 25.22 -9.98
N THR A 142 14.70 25.30 -11.31
CA THR A 142 15.70 25.97 -12.14
C THR A 142 15.88 27.45 -11.78
N GLN A 143 14.87 28.10 -11.17
CA GLN A 143 14.96 29.48 -10.65
C GLN A 143 15.95 29.57 -9.48
N LEU A 144 16.16 28.49 -8.71
CA LEU A 144 17.20 28.45 -7.69
C LEU A 144 18.59 28.48 -8.31
N LEU A 145 18.78 27.82 -9.46
CA LEU A 145 20.05 27.87 -10.22
C LEU A 145 20.36 29.31 -10.67
N GLN A 146 19.34 30.05 -11.11
CA GLN A 146 19.51 31.47 -11.49
C GLN A 146 19.94 32.36 -10.31
N LYS A 147 19.54 31.97 -9.08
CA LYS A 147 19.99 32.60 -7.84
C LYS A 147 21.37 32.08 -7.36
N GLY A 148 22.06 31.25 -8.15
CA GLY A 148 23.37 30.68 -7.83
C GLY A 148 23.32 29.47 -6.86
N ILE A 149 22.14 28.89 -6.64
CA ILE A 149 21.94 27.74 -5.75
C ILE A 149 21.90 26.47 -6.59
N ALA A 150 22.95 25.65 -6.47
CA ALA A 150 23.04 24.36 -7.15
C ALA A 150 22.29 23.28 -6.36
N VAL A 151 21.08 22.96 -6.81
CA VAL A 151 20.33 21.82 -6.27
C VAL A 151 20.88 20.52 -6.84
N VAL A 152 21.23 19.58 -5.96
CA VAL A 152 21.73 18.26 -6.35
C VAL A 152 20.55 17.38 -6.70
N ALA A 153 20.52 16.86 -7.92
CA ALA A 153 19.53 15.91 -8.39
C ALA A 153 20.14 14.50 -8.51
N GLY A 154 19.32 13.47 -8.45
CA GLY A 154 19.71 12.08 -8.71
C GLY A 154 20.41 11.37 -7.54
N ASP A 155 20.43 11.95 -6.34
CA ASP A 155 20.93 11.27 -5.15
C ASP A 155 19.85 10.29 -4.66
N TRP A 156 20.18 8.99 -4.64
CA TRP A 156 19.28 7.92 -4.26
C TRP A 156 18.66 8.09 -2.85
N ASN A 157 19.39 8.73 -1.93
CA ASN A 157 18.95 8.94 -0.56
C ASN A 157 17.93 10.09 -0.41
N TYR A 158 17.78 10.92 -1.44
CA TYR A 158 16.98 12.14 -1.38
C TYR A 158 16.00 12.24 -2.56
N GLN A 159 15.19 11.21 -2.72
CA GLN A 159 14.17 11.20 -3.76
C GLN A 159 12.89 11.87 -3.29
N THR A 160 12.21 12.56 -4.21
CA THR A 160 10.84 13.02 -3.96
C THR A 160 9.92 11.83 -3.83
N THR A 161 9.19 11.76 -2.73
CA THR A 161 8.22 10.69 -2.47
C THR A 161 6.80 11.24 -2.46
N TYR A 162 5.88 10.41 -2.93
CA TYR A 162 4.46 10.70 -2.95
C TYR A 162 3.74 9.61 -2.17
N GLU A 163 2.75 10.00 -1.37
CA GLU A 163 2.02 9.06 -0.52
C GLU A 163 0.51 9.28 -0.67
N TYR A 164 -0.24 8.18 -0.59
CA TYR A 164 -1.68 8.21 -0.43
C TYR A 164 -2.02 7.78 1.00
N THR A 165 -2.48 8.71 1.83
CA THR A 165 -2.70 8.50 3.27
C THR A 165 -4.16 8.22 3.61
N ASP A 166 -5.10 8.48 2.69
CA ASP A 166 -6.55 8.36 2.92
C ASP A 166 -7.12 6.99 2.50
N LEU A 167 -6.36 5.93 2.77
CA LEU A 167 -6.77 4.57 2.41
C LEU A 167 -8.12 4.17 3.05
N ASN A 168 -8.42 4.68 4.24
CA ASN A 168 -9.64 4.29 4.96
C ASN A 168 -10.93 4.73 4.25
N SER A 169 -10.88 5.81 3.47
CA SER A 169 -12.03 6.32 2.73
C SER A 169 -12.49 5.38 1.61
N ILE A 170 -11.55 4.65 0.99
CA ILE A 170 -11.83 3.78 -0.16
C ILE A 170 -11.91 2.28 0.21
N LYS A 171 -11.46 1.89 1.40
CA LYS A 171 -11.46 0.48 1.84
C LYS A 171 -12.81 -0.22 1.70
N PRO A 172 -13.95 0.35 2.18
CA PRO A 172 -15.23 -0.36 2.12
C PRO A 172 -15.66 -0.67 0.69
N GLU A 173 -15.51 0.29 -0.21
CA GLU A 173 -15.82 0.14 -1.64
C GLU A 173 -14.97 -0.95 -2.28
N MET A 174 -13.66 -0.91 -2.07
CA MET A 174 -12.73 -1.88 -2.65
C MET A 174 -12.95 -3.31 -2.12
N ILE A 175 -13.28 -3.47 -0.85
CA ILE A 175 -13.62 -4.77 -0.27
C ILE A 175 -14.90 -5.31 -0.90
N ALA A 176 -15.92 -4.47 -1.06
CA ALA A 176 -17.18 -4.86 -1.67
C ALA A 176 -16.96 -5.33 -3.11
N GLU A 177 -16.18 -4.59 -3.90
CA GLU A 177 -15.85 -4.94 -5.28
C GLU A 177 -15.04 -6.24 -5.36
N ALA A 178 -13.98 -6.39 -4.56
CA ALA A 178 -13.17 -7.62 -4.52
C ALA A 178 -14.02 -8.84 -4.12
N THR A 179 -14.96 -8.66 -3.18
CA THR A 179 -15.89 -9.72 -2.77
C THR A 179 -16.88 -10.08 -3.89
N ALA A 180 -17.41 -9.09 -4.61
CA ALA A 180 -18.29 -9.31 -5.76
C ALA A 180 -17.56 -10.07 -6.89
N ASN A 181 -16.31 -9.68 -7.19
CA ASN A 181 -15.48 -10.35 -8.19
C ASN A 181 -15.15 -11.80 -7.80
N ALA A 182 -14.87 -12.05 -6.50
CA ALA A 182 -14.70 -13.42 -6.00
C ALA A 182 -15.98 -14.25 -6.18
N ARG A 183 -17.16 -13.69 -5.85
CA ARG A 183 -18.42 -14.38 -6.02
C ARG A 183 -18.72 -14.69 -7.50
N GLN A 184 -18.51 -13.75 -8.38
CA GLN A 184 -18.69 -13.94 -9.82
C GLN A 184 -17.80 -15.08 -10.37
N ALA A 185 -16.55 -15.16 -9.90
CA ALA A 185 -15.66 -16.26 -10.23
C ALA A 185 -16.18 -17.61 -9.70
N ALA A 186 -16.70 -17.65 -8.46
CA ALA A 186 -17.27 -18.84 -7.87
C ALA A 186 -18.54 -19.31 -8.60
N ASP A 187 -19.43 -18.39 -8.96
CA ASP A 187 -20.65 -18.69 -9.74
C ASP A 187 -20.28 -19.29 -11.10
N LYS A 188 -19.25 -18.76 -11.76
CA LYS A 188 -18.75 -19.29 -13.02
C LYS A 188 -18.21 -20.73 -12.87
N PHE A 189 -17.39 -21.00 -11.85
CA PHE A 189 -16.91 -22.34 -11.55
C PHE A 189 -18.03 -23.32 -11.25
N ALA A 190 -19.03 -22.91 -10.45
CA ALA A 190 -20.18 -23.76 -10.14
C ALA A 190 -20.96 -24.12 -11.42
N ALA A 191 -21.22 -23.14 -12.28
CA ALA A 191 -21.92 -23.36 -13.55
C ALA A 191 -21.12 -24.31 -14.49
N ASP A 192 -19.83 -24.09 -14.65
CA ASP A 192 -18.97 -24.91 -15.52
C ASP A 192 -18.83 -26.36 -15.02
N SER A 193 -18.93 -26.58 -13.70
CA SER A 193 -18.92 -27.92 -13.08
C SER A 193 -20.31 -28.56 -12.93
N HIS A 194 -21.36 -27.93 -13.51
CA HIS A 194 -22.76 -28.37 -13.35
C HIS A 194 -23.21 -28.52 -11.89
N SER A 195 -22.67 -27.67 -11.01
CA SER A 195 -23.01 -27.57 -9.58
C SER A 195 -23.65 -26.23 -9.29
N LYS A 196 -24.25 -26.09 -8.11
CA LYS A 196 -24.76 -24.82 -7.60
C LYS A 196 -23.82 -24.23 -6.56
N LEU A 197 -23.70 -22.92 -6.52
CA LEU A 197 -22.91 -22.25 -5.48
C LEU A 197 -23.69 -22.25 -4.15
N GLY A 198 -23.12 -22.91 -3.14
CA GLY A 198 -23.68 -22.95 -1.79
C GLY A 198 -23.20 -21.80 -0.91
N LYS A 199 -23.28 -22.01 0.41
CA LYS A 199 -22.89 -21.00 1.41
C LYS A 199 -21.37 -20.81 1.46
N ILE A 200 -20.95 -19.66 2.00
CA ILE A 200 -19.54 -19.40 2.30
C ILE A 200 -19.09 -20.35 3.43
N LYS A 201 -18.00 -21.06 3.22
CA LYS A 201 -17.28 -21.86 4.22
C LYS A 201 -16.28 -21.01 4.99
N THR A 202 -15.45 -20.26 4.26
CA THR A 202 -14.47 -19.34 4.84
C THR A 202 -14.29 -18.13 3.93
N ALA A 203 -14.02 -16.98 4.53
CA ALA A 203 -13.66 -15.78 3.82
C ALA A 203 -12.48 -15.12 4.53
N SER A 204 -11.50 -14.66 3.76
CA SER A 204 -10.35 -13.90 4.26
C SER A 204 -10.06 -12.74 3.32
N GLN A 205 -9.81 -11.59 3.93
CA GLN A 205 -9.37 -10.41 3.21
C GLN A 205 -7.85 -10.32 3.29
N GLY A 206 -7.19 -10.13 2.16
CA GLY A 206 -5.77 -9.84 2.10
C GLY A 206 -5.46 -8.40 2.55
N GLN A 207 -4.19 -8.13 2.75
CA GLN A 207 -3.72 -6.77 3.04
C GLN A 207 -3.88 -5.87 1.82
N PHE A 208 -4.15 -4.59 2.08
CA PHE A 208 -4.06 -3.57 1.05
C PHE A 208 -2.59 -3.29 0.75
N SER A 209 -2.26 -3.22 -0.51
CA SER A 209 -0.98 -2.72 -0.99
C SER A 209 -1.17 -1.42 -1.75
N ILE A 210 -0.25 -0.48 -1.54
CA ILE A 210 -0.19 0.79 -2.27
C ILE A 210 1.19 0.84 -2.90
N ALA A 211 1.23 1.00 -4.21
CA ALA A 211 2.46 1.13 -4.98
C ALA A 211 2.34 2.28 -5.97
N ASP A 212 3.46 2.74 -6.49
CA ASP A 212 3.43 3.68 -7.61
C ASP A 212 2.84 2.98 -8.83
N ARG A 213 2.00 3.67 -9.60
CA ARG A 213 1.47 3.14 -10.85
C ARG A 213 2.61 2.76 -11.81
N ASP A 214 3.58 3.66 -11.92
CA ASP A 214 4.79 3.48 -12.71
C ASP A 214 5.89 4.43 -12.22
N GLN A 215 7.13 4.22 -12.71
CA GLN A 215 8.28 5.03 -12.31
C GLN A 215 8.25 6.49 -12.81
N TYR A 216 7.41 6.82 -13.80
CA TYR A 216 7.34 8.15 -14.41
C TYR A 216 6.22 9.00 -13.84
N THR A 217 5.25 8.36 -13.19
CA THR A 217 4.11 9.02 -12.55
C THR A 217 3.94 8.60 -11.09
N PRO A 218 4.97 8.79 -10.25
CA PRO A 218 4.96 8.32 -8.85
C PRO A 218 3.91 9.01 -7.98
N ASN A 219 3.31 10.11 -8.46
CA ASN A 219 2.18 10.79 -7.83
C ASN A 219 0.83 10.07 -8.06
N VAL A 220 0.77 9.08 -8.96
CA VAL A 220 -0.38 8.20 -9.12
C VAL A 220 -0.08 6.88 -8.44
N LYS A 221 -0.97 6.46 -7.55
CA LYS A 221 -0.82 5.23 -6.78
C LYS A 221 -1.84 4.20 -7.23
N THR A 222 -1.43 2.95 -7.32
CA THR A 222 -2.31 1.80 -7.48
C THR A 222 -2.54 1.18 -6.11
N VAL A 223 -3.79 1.22 -5.66
CA VAL A 223 -4.23 0.54 -4.44
C VAL A 223 -4.84 -0.78 -4.85
N ARG A 224 -4.40 -1.86 -4.20
CA ARG A 224 -4.82 -3.22 -4.52
C ARG A 224 -5.24 -3.97 -3.28
N VAL A 225 -6.31 -4.77 -3.39
CA VAL A 225 -6.74 -5.72 -2.37
C VAL A 225 -7.20 -7.02 -3.02
N VAL A 226 -6.96 -8.15 -2.36
CA VAL A 226 -7.43 -9.47 -2.77
C VAL A 226 -8.28 -10.06 -1.66
N THR A 227 -9.49 -10.49 -1.99
CA THR A 227 -10.36 -11.25 -1.09
C THR A 227 -10.37 -12.71 -1.53
N SER A 228 -10.12 -13.64 -0.61
CA SER A 228 -10.18 -15.08 -0.86
C SER A 228 -11.39 -15.66 -0.16
N ILE A 229 -12.25 -16.38 -0.90
CA ILE A 229 -13.49 -16.95 -0.39
C ILE A 229 -13.58 -18.42 -0.81
N THR A 230 -13.92 -19.26 0.14
CA THR A 230 -14.23 -20.66 -0.10
C THR A 230 -15.74 -20.86 0.07
N TYR A 231 -16.37 -21.41 -0.95
CA TYR A 231 -17.78 -21.77 -0.96
C TYR A 231 -17.94 -23.28 -0.96
N TYR A 232 -19.06 -23.74 -0.43
CA TYR A 232 -19.53 -25.10 -0.69
C TYR A 232 -20.12 -25.19 -2.10
N LEU A 233 -20.02 -26.36 -2.73
CA LEU A 233 -20.73 -26.67 -3.96
C LEU A 233 -21.86 -27.65 -3.65
N GLU A 234 -23.04 -27.37 -4.22
CA GLU A 234 -24.25 -28.15 -4.11
C GLU A 234 -24.61 -28.72 -5.48
N ASP A 235 -25.32 -29.87 -5.49
CA ASP A 235 -25.80 -30.50 -6.73
C ASP A 235 -27.02 -29.79 -7.31
#